data_c7c8fcebbd8bf66810ae0d211db506ad
#
_entry.id   c7c8fcebbd8bf66810ae0d211db506ad
#
_cell.length_a   1.000
_cell.length_b   1.000
_cell.length_c   1.000
_cell.angle_alpha   90.00
_cell.angle_beta   90.00
_cell.angle_gamma   90.00
#
_symmetry.space_group_name_H-M   'P 1'
#
loop_
_entity.id
_entity.type
_entity.pdbx_description
1 polymer ?
#
loop_
_entity_poly.entity_id
_entity_poly.type
_entity_poly.pdbx_seq_one_letter_code
_entity_poly.pdbx_strand_id
1 'polypeptide(L)'
;MNALLSSFLDAMVEEYRREHCATVSQVMEKMIAFSDGNIHDIDHLIRVWTYAKTIGDLEGLDADTQYVLEVAAITHDIACPLCRRKYGNTNGKHQEEEGARMVRAFLSDCGMSTGQVNRVAYLVGHHHTFRGIDGIDYQILIEADYIANASENGYSRENVMNFMNKIMKTESGKNLVKAVFVL
;
A
#
# COMPACT_ATOMS: atom_id res chain seq x y z
N MET A 1 -31.50 -24.64 -12.01
CA MET A 1 -32.15 -23.42 -11.46
C MET A 1 -31.28 -22.71 -10.42
N ASN A 2 -30.57 -23.41 -9.53
CA ASN A 2 -29.74 -22.78 -8.49
C ASN A 2 -28.46 -22.07 -8.97
N ALA A 3 -27.76 -22.57 -10.00
CA ALA A 3 -26.49 -21.97 -10.47
C ALA A 3 -26.67 -20.61 -11.17
N LEU A 4 -27.73 -20.47 -11.96
CA LEU A 4 -28.06 -19.19 -12.64
C LEU A 4 -28.51 -18.11 -11.64
N LEU A 5 -29.26 -18.50 -10.61
CA LEU A 5 -29.69 -17.59 -9.56
C LEU A 5 -28.50 -17.12 -8.70
N SER A 6 -27.59 -18.03 -8.39
CA SER A 6 -26.35 -17.71 -7.66
C SER A 6 -25.50 -16.72 -8.46
N SER A 7 -25.25 -17.01 -9.73
CA SER A 7 -24.49 -16.12 -10.63
C SER A 7 -25.11 -14.73 -10.78
N PHE A 8 -26.44 -14.64 -10.82
CA PHE A 8 -27.14 -13.35 -10.90
C PHE A 8 -27.02 -12.55 -9.60
N LEU A 9 -27.18 -13.23 -8.46
CA LEU A 9 -27.01 -12.60 -7.13
C LEU A 9 -25.57 -12.14 -6.92
N ASP A 10 -24.59 -12.94 -7.33
CA ASP A 10 -23.16 -12.58 -7.23
C ASP A 10 -22.86 -11.33 -8.10
N ALA A 11 -23.42 -11.26 -9.32
CA ALA A 11 -23.28 -10.10 -10.18
C ALA A 11 -23.91 -8.82 -9.58
N MET A 12 -25.10 -8.92 -9.01
CA MET A 12 -25.75 -7.79 -8.33
C MET A 12 -24.97 -7.31 -7.10
N VAL A 13 -24.40 -8.24 -6.31
CA VAL A 13 -23.58 -7.90 -5.16
C VAL A 13 -22.29 -7.19 -5.59
N GLU A 14 -21.66 -7.64 -6.68
CA GLU A 14 -20.47 -6.99 -7.22
C GLU A 14 -20.78 -5.61 -7.83
N GLU A 15 -21.93 -5.43 -8.48
CA GLU A 15 -22.37 -4.13 -8.99
C GLU A 15 -22.67 -3.17 -7.83
N TYR A 16 -23.38 -3.61 -6.80
CA TYR A 16 -23.63 -2.82 -5.60
C TYR A 16 -22.34 -2.40 -4.89
N ARG A 17 -21.37 -3.31 -4.78
CA ARG A 17 -20.06 -3.01 -4.19
C ARG A 17 -19.32 -1.96 -5.00
N ARG A 18 -19.30 -2.05 -6.34
CA ARG A 18 -18.66 -1.05 -7.21
C ARG A 18 -19.24 0.35 -7.03
N GLU A 19 -20.56 0.45 -6.80
CA GLU A 19 -21.23 1.73 -6.57
C GLU A 19 -20.97 2.31 -5.17
N HIS A 20 -20.66 1.47 -4.17
CA HIS A 20 -20.56 1.85 -2.76
C HIS A 20 -19.14 1.68 -2.19
N CYS A 21 -18.20 1.20 -3.00
CA CYS A 21 -16.80 1.11 -2.57
C CYS A 21 -16.18 2.50 -2.53
N ALA A 22 -15.47 2.80 -1.44
CA ALA A 22 -14.76 4.05 -1.32
C ALA A 22 -13.72 4.20 -2.44
N THR A 23 -13.67 5.36 -3.06
CA THR A 23 -12.60 5.69 -4.01
C THR A 23 -11.27 5.82 -3.31
N VAL A 24 -10.17 5.68 -4.05
CA VAL A 24 -8.81 5.92 -3.52
C VAL A 24 -8.71 7.30 -2.85
N SER A 25 -9.35 8.32 -3.44
CA SER A 25 -9.37 9.68 -2.88
C SER A 25 -10.10 9.76 -1.53
N GLN A 26 -11.18 9.01 -1.35
CA GLN A 26 -11.90 8.95 -0.06
C GLN A 26 -11.08 8.21 1.01
N VAL A 27 -10.36 7.14 0.63
CA VAL A 27 -9.42 6.46 1.54
C VAL A 27 -8.27 7.40 1.92
N MET A 28 -7.74 8.17 0.96
CA MET A 28 -6.70 9.17 1.21
C MET A 28 -7.19 10.25 2.18
N GLU A 29 -8.35 10.85 1.94
CA GLU A 29 -8.96 11.85 2.83
C GLU A 29 -9.13 11.31 4.25
N LYS A 30 -9.65 10.09 4.37
CA LYS A 30 -9.83 9.40 5.65
C LYS A 30 -8.49 9.16 6.37
N MET A 31 -7.44 8.76 5.63
CA MET A 31 -6.12 8.54 6.22
C MET A 31 -5.42 9.84 6.64
N ILE A 32 -5.56 10.91 5.85
CA ILE A 32 -5.08 12.24 6.23
C ILE A 32 -5.74 12.70 7.53
N ALA A 33 -7.06 12.55 7.64
CA ALA A 33 -7.79 12.85 8.87
C ALA A 33 -7.34 12.00 10.07
N PHE A 34 -7.08 10.69 9.82
CA PHE A 34 -6.56 9.77 10.83
C PHE A 34 -5.16 10.16 11.33
N SER A 35 -4.33 10.77 10.48
CA SER A 35 -2.97 11.21 10.81
C SER A 35 -2.91 12.44 11.73
N ASP A 36 -4.06 13.04 12.05
CA ASP A 36 -4.23 14.10 13.04
C ASP A 36 -3.20 15.25 12.91
N GLY A 37 -2.99 15.72 11.69
CA GLY A 37 -2.09 16.83 11.37
C GLY A 37 -0.58 16.50 11.44
N ASN A 38 -0.20 15.24 11.54
CA ASN A 38 1.19 14.84 11.43
C ASN A 38 1.65 14.95 9.97
N ILE A 39 2.21 16.12 9.63
CA ILE A 39 2.63 16.45 8.25
C ILE A 39 3.67 15.44 7.72
N HIS A 40 4.60 14.97 8.56
CA HIS A 40 5.60 14.00 8.14
C HIS A 40 4.95 12.68 7.68
N ASP A 41 4.02 12.14 8.46
CA ASP A 41 3.32 10.90 8.10
C ASP A 41 2.44 11.13 6.86
N ILE A 42 1.76 12.28 6.76
CA ILE A 42 0.92 12.63 5.61
C ILE A 42 1.76 12.76 4.32
N ASP A 43 2.87 13.47 4.35
CA ASP A 43 3.75 13.64 3.19
C ASP A 43 4.32 12.30 2.74
N HIS A 44 4.71 11.43 3.69
CA HIS A 44 5.22 10.10 3.41
C HIS A 44 4.17 9.23 2.68
N LEU A 45 2.96 9.11 3.23
CA LEU A 45 1.92 8.29 2.60
C LEU A 45 1.54 8.79 1.19
N ILE A 46 1.52 10.11 0.96
CA ILE A 46 1.27 10.69 -0.37
C ILE A 46 2.37 10.31 -1.35
N ARG A 47 3.64 10.36 -0.93
CA ARG A 47 4.78 9.98 -1.77
C ARG A 47 4.75 8.49 -2.11
N VAL A 48 4.54 7.63 -1.10
CA VAL A 48 4.46 6.17 -1.32
C VAL A 48 3.29 5.85 -2.25
N TRP A 49 2.12 6.43 -2.04
CA TRP A 49 0.99 6.26 -2.94
C TRP A 49 1.31 6.72 -4.38
N THR A 50 1.94 7.88 -4.54
CA THR A 50 2.29 8.41 -5.88
C THR A 50 3.24 7.46 -6.61
N TYR A 51 4.28 6.94 -5.95
CA TYR A 51 5.19 5.98 -6.55
C TYR A 51 4.50 4.64 -6.83
N ALA A 52 3.72 4.11 -5.91
CA ALA A 52 2.99 2.87 -6.08
C ALA A 52 2.01 2.93 -7.26
N LYS A 53 1.23 4.01 -7.34
CA LYS A 53 0.33 4.26 -8.47
C LYS A 53 1.09 4.34 -9.79
N THR A 54 2.17 5.12 -9.84
CA THR A 54 2.95 5.31 -11.06
C THR A 54 3.56 3.99 -11.54
N ILE A 55 4.15 3.22 -10.63
CA ILE A 55 4.75 1.92 -10.99
C ILE A 55 3.65 0.96 -11.44
N GLY A 56 2.54 0.86 -10.70
CA GLY A 56 1.44 -0.02 -11.04
C GLY A 56 0.82 0.28 -12.40
N ASP A 57 0.56 1.55 -12.72
CA ASP A 57 0.06 1.98 -14.04
C ASP A 57 1.05 1.60 -15.16
N LEU A 58 2.37 1.79 -14.95
CA LEU A 58 3.41 1.48 -15.94
C LEU A 58 3.64 -0.03 -16.11
N GLU A 59 3.45 -0.82 -15.07
CA GLU A 59 3.51 -2.29 -15.11
C GLU A 59 2.20 -2.91 -15.63
N GLY A 60 1.15 -2.10 -15.83
CA GLY A 60 -0.10 -2.52 -16.44
C GLY A 60 -0.97 -3.39 -15.53
N LEU A 61 -1.02 -3.07 -14.25
CA LEU A 61 -1.88 -3.79 -13.30
C LEU A 61 -3.37 -3.69 -13.71
N ASP A 62 -4.11 -4.77 -13.48
CA ASP A 62 -5.57 -4.70 -13.60
C ASP A 62 -6.17 -3.77 -12.53
N ALA A 63 -7.38 -3.31 -12.76
CA ALA A 63 -8.01 -2.29 -11.93
C ALA A 63 -8.20 -2.70 -10.46
N ASP A 64 -8.44 -3.98 -10.18
CA ASP A 64 -8.64 -4.48 -8.82
C ASP A 64 -7.31 -4.55 -8.06
N THR A 65 -6.28 -5.10 -8.70
CA THR A 65 -4.92 -5.15 -8.14
C THR A 65 -4.36 -3.74 -7.92
N GLN A 66 -4.58 -2.81 -8.87
CA GLN A 66 -4.18 -1.42 -8.75
C GLN A 66 -4.88 -0.73 -7.59
N TYR A 67 -6.18 -0.92 -7.44
CA TYR A 67 -6.94 -0.36 -6.31
C TYR A 67 -6.45 -0.86 -4.96
N VAL A 68 -6.23 -2.16 -4.83
CA VAL A 68 -5.67 -2.79 -3.60
C VAL A 68 -4.29 -2.23 -3.29
N LEU A 69 -3.41 -2.12 -4.28
CA LEU A 69 -2.08 -1.53 -4.14
C LEU A 69 -2.14 -0.09 -3.64
N GLU A 70 -2.98 0.74 -4.26
CA GLU A 70 -3.11 2.15 -3.89
C GLU A 70 -3.64 2.32 -2.46
N VAL A 71 -4.65 1.53 -2.07
CA VAL A 71 -5.17 1.53 -0.69
C VAL A 71 -4.11 1.04 0.30
N ALA A 72 -3.34 0.02 -0.06
CA ALA A 72 -2.23 -0.46 0.78
C ALA A 72 -1.15 0.61 0.94
N ALA A 73 -0.77 1.28 -0.14
CA ALA A 73 0.24 2.36 -0.12
C ALA A 73 -0.20 3.54 0.77
N ILE A 74 -1.49 3.92 0.74
CA ILE A 74 -2.04 4.96 1.60
C ILE A 74 -2.02 4.55 3.08
N THR A 75 -2.20 3.26 3.39
CA THR A 75 -2.44 2.79 4.75
C THR A 75 -1.29 1.98 5.36
N HIS A 76 -0.17 1.78 4.62
CA HIS A 76 0.90 0.87 5.07
C HIS A 76 1.45 1.22 6.45
N ASP A 77 1.58 2.51 6.75
CA ASP A 77 2.13 3.07 7.98
C ASP A 77 1.05 3.46 9.03
N ILE A 78 -0.19 2.96 8.88
CA ILE A 78 -1.31 3.29 9.78
C ILE A 78 -0.99 3.05 11.25
N ALA A 79 -0.07 2.15 11.56
CA ALA A 79 0.33 1.84 12.94
C ALA A 79 1.38 2.80 13.51
N CYS A 80 2.02 3.67 12.74
CA CYS A 80 3.10 4.53 13.21
C CYS A 80 2.74 5.38 14.43
N PRO A 81 1.57 6.05 14.50
CA PRO A 81 1.17 6.80 15.71
C PRO A 81 1.02 5.89 16.94
N LEU A 82 0.48 4.69 16.77
CA LEU A 82 0.35 3.71 17.84
C LEU A 82 1.72 3.21 18.28
N CYS A 83 2.59 2.86 17.33
CA CYS A 83 3.94 2.34 17.61
C CYS A 83 4.77 3.38 18.36
N ARG A 84 4.78 4.64 17.97
CA ARG A 84 5.43 5.72 18.71
C ARG A 84 4.94 5.81 20.16
N ARG A 85 3.62 5.76 20.36
CA ARG A 85 3.03 5.85 21.71
C ARG A 85 3.29 4.60 22.56
N LYS A 86 3.18 3.41 21.98
CA LYS A 86 3.23 2.13 22.71
C LYS A 86 4.66 1.62 22.93
N TYR A 87 5.53 1.81 21.94
CA TYR A 87 6.88 1.24 21.92
C TYR A 87 8.00 2.29 21.93
N GLY A 88 7.67 3.57 21.78
CA GLY A 88 8.64 4.66 21.68
C GLY A 88 9.42 4.70 20.36
N ASN A 89 9.02 3.90 19.37
CA ASN A 89 9.68 3.82 18.05
C ASN A 89 8.70 3.30 17.00
N THR A 90 9.13 3.33 15.72
CA THR A 90 8.39 2.81 14.56
C THR A 90 9.18 1.64 13.94
N ASN A 91 9.58 0.64 14.75
CA ASN A 91 10.24 -0.54 14.22
C ASN A 91 9.31 -1.32 13.28
N GLY A 92 9.82 -1.74 12.12
CA GLY A 92 9.03 -2.39 11.08
C GLY A 92 8.22 -3.59 11.56
N LYS A 93 8.79 -4.42 12.46
CA LYS A 93 8.05 -5.56 13.01
C LYS A 93 6.80 -5.13 13.80
N HIS A 94 6.89 -4.07 14.58
CA HIS A 94 5.73 -3.54 15.30
C HIS A 94 4.71 -2.91 14.38
N GLN A 95 5.18 -2.24 13.33
CA GLN A 95 4.30 -1.69 12.30
C GLN A 95 3.52 -2.79 11.58
N GLU A 96 4.18 -3.87 11.17
CA GLU A 96 3.53 -5.02 10.51
C GLU A 96 2.48 -5.68 11.41
N GLU A 97 2.84 -5.98 12.69
CA GLU A 97 1.95 -6.64 13.65
C GLU A 97 0.70 -5.81 13.98
N GLU A 98 0.87 -4.53 14.27
CA GLU A 98 -0.24 -3.65 14.63
C GLU A 98 -1.01 -3.16 13.39
N GLY A 99 -0.30 -2.87 12.28
CA GLY A 99 -0.86 -2.34 11.05
C GLY A 99 -1.87 -3.28 10.41
N ALA A 100 -1.54 -4.56 10.28
CA ALA A 100 -2.46 -5.56 9.71
C ALA A 100 -3.80 -5.64 10.45
N ARG A 101 -3.80 -5.42 11.77
CA ARG A 101 -5.02 -5.39 12.58
C ARG A 101 -5.75 -4.07 12.42
N MET A 102 -5.04 -2.95 12.49
CA MET A 102 -5.62 -1.61 12.44
C MET A 102 -6.27 -1.32 11.10
N VAL A 103 -5.63 -1.71 9.99
CA VAL A 103 -6.15 -1.43 8.65
C VAL A 103 -7.48 -2.15 8.38
N ARG A 104 -7.70 -3.34 8.93
CA ARG A 104 -9.01 -4.03 8.83
C ARG A 104 -10.14 -3.23 9.45
N ALA A 105 -9.90 -2.69 10.64
CA ALA A 105 -10.89 -1.84 11.32
C ALA A 105 -11.07 -0.51 10.57
N PHE A 106 -9.98 0.07 10.08
CA PHE A 106 -10.00 1.32 9.33
C PHE A 106 -10.80 1.22 8.01
N LEU A 107 -10.72 0.08 7.32
CA LEU A 107 -11.40 -0.15 6.04
C LEU A 107 -12.81 -0.76 6.17
N SER A 108 -13.30 -0.99 7.39
CA SER A 108 -14.55 -1.71 7.65
C SER A 108 -15.80 -1.06 7.04
N ASP A 109 -15.77 0.25 6.86
CA ASP A 109 -16.85 1.08 6.30
C ASP A 109 -16.58 1.56 4.86
N CYS A 110 -15.49 1.07 4.22
CA CYS A 110 -15.11 1.50 2.88
C CYS A 110 -15.77 0.71 1.75
N GLY A 111 -16.70 -0.18 2.01
CA GLY A 111 -17.41 -0.97 0.99
C GLY A 111 -16.55 -1.98 0.23
N MET A 112 -15.29 -2.16 0.61
CA MET A 112 -14.37 -3.11 0.01
C MET A 112 -14.80 -4.56 0.24
N SER A 113 -14.51 -5.43 -0.72
CA SER A 113 -14.72 -6.87 -0.52
C SER A 113 -13.81 -7.43 0.57
N THR A 114 -14.24 -8.52 1.20
CA THR A 114 -13.41 -9.22 2.21
C THR A 114 -12.05 -9.64 1.62
N GLY A 115 -12.00 -10.03 0.34
CA GLY A 115 -10.76 -10.38 -0.36
C GLY A 115 -9.80 -9.19 -0.46
N GLN A 116 -10.30 -8.03 -0.89
CA GLN A 116 -9.51 -6.80 -0.98
C GLN A 116 -8.99 -6.35 0.40
N VAL A 117 -9.87 -6.30 1.42
CA VAL A 117 -9.44 -5.95 2.80
C VAL A 117 -8.40 -6.92 3.33
N ASN A 118 -8.56 -8.22 3.06
CA ASN A 118 -7.58 -9.23 3.46
C ASN A 118 -6.24 -9.02 2.76
N ARG A 119 -6.25 -8.70 1.45
CA ARG A 119 -5.02 -8.44 0.71
C ARG A 119 -4.33 -7.17 1.18
N VAL A 120 -5.04 -6.07 1.35
CA VAL A 120 -4.48 -4.84 1.94
C VAL A 120 -3.86 -5.11 3.31
N ALA A 121 -4.57 -5.81 4.20
CA ALA A 121 -4.05 -6.13 5.53
C ALA A 121 -2.82 -7.05 5.48
N TYR A 122 -2.74 -7.94 4.49
CA TYR A 122 -1.55 -8.75 4.27
C TYR A 122 -0.37 -7.87 3.83
N LEU A 123 -0.57 -6.99 2.86
CA LEU A 123 0.45 -6.07 2.36
C LEU A 123 0.98 -5.16 3.49
N VAL A 124 0.08 -4.53 4.24
CA VAL A 124 0.41 -3.70 5.40
C VAL A 124 1.17 -4.49 6.48
N GLY A 125 0.79 -5.75 6.70
CA GLY A 125 1.44 -6.63 7.67
C GLY A 125 2.78 -7.20 7.23
N HIS A 126 3.28 -6.87 6.02
CA HIS A 126 4.52 -7.44 5.49
C HIS A 126 5.40 -6.44 4.74
N HIS A 127 5.05 -5.14 4.70
CA HIS A 127 5.74 -4.16 3.84
C HIS A 127 7.22 -3.92 4.20
N HIS A 128 7.66 -4.33 5.37
CA HIS A 128 9.08 -4.36 5.76
C HIS A 128 9.74 -5.74 5.58
N THR A 129 9.00 -6.74 5.09
CA THR A 129 9.50 -8.10 4.88
C THR A 129 9.86 -8.33 3.43
N PHE A 130 11.16 -8.36 3.09
CA PHE A 130 11.68 -8.43 1.71
C PHE A 130 11.90 -9.86 1.18
N ARG A 131 11.16 -10.82 1.71
CA ARG A 131 11.22 -12.24 1.29
C ARG A 131 9.82 -12.84 1.30
N GLY A 132 9.61 -13.83 0.43
CA GLY A 132 8.28 -14.45 0.29
C GLY A 132 7.26 -13.52 -0.36
N ILE A 133 7.73 -12.57 -1.18
CA ILE A 133 6.87 -11.65 -1.94
C ILE A 133 6.06 -12.49 -2.94
N ASP A 134 4.73 -12.48 -2.80
CA ASP A 134 3.82 -13.39 -3.48
C ASP A 134 3.00 -12.75 -4.61
N GLY A 135 3.17 -11.46 -4.85
CA GLY A 135 2.44 -10.73 -5.89
C GLY A 135 3.13 -9.45 -6.33
N ILE A 136 2.70 -8.95 -7.48
CA ILE A 136 3.22 -7.72 -8.06
C ILE A 136 2.86 -6.50 -7.22
N ASP A 137 1.68 -6.46 -6.62
CA ASP A 137 1.22 -5.44 -5.69
C ASP A 137 2.13 -5.34 -4.44
N TYR A 138 2.53 -6.47 -3.88
CA TYR A 138 3.47 -6.51 -2.76
C TYR A 138 4.85 -6.01 -3.18
N GLN A 139 5.35 -6.46 -4.33
CA GLN A 139 6.64 -6.01 -4.86
C GLN A 139 6.65 -4.49 -5.06
N ILE A 140 5.59 -3.94 -5.68
CA ILE A 140 5.49 -2.51 -5.95
C ILE A 140 5.38 -1.70 -4.66
N LEU A 141 4.61 -2.16 -3.67
CA LEU A 141 4.50 -1.46 -2.38
C LEU A 141 5.87 -1.30 -1.71
N ILE A 142 6.66 -2.38 -1.66
CA ILE A 142 8.03 -2.35 -1.11
C ILE A 142 8.93 -1.38 -1.89
N GLU A 143 8.85 -1.39 -3.21
CA GLU A 143 9.67 -0.51 -4.05
C GLU A 143 9.29 0.96 -3.87
N ALA A 144 7.99 1.26 -3.82
CA ALA A 144 7.47 2.61 -3.64
C ALA A 144 7.84 3.19 -2.26
N ASP A 145 7.64 2.40 -1.20
CA ASP A 145 8.01 2.78 0.15
C ASP A 145 9.53 3.04 0.27
N TYR A 146 10.35 2.16 -0.32
CA TYR A 146 11.78 2.37 -0.32
C TYR A 146 12.20 3.67 -1.04
N ILE A 147 11.61 3.99 -2.19
CA ILE A 147 11.93 5.21 -2.94
C ILE A 147 11.61 6.46 -2.09
N ALA A 148 10.44 6.46 -1.43
CA ALA A 148 10.04 7.55 -0.54
C ALA A 148 11.02 7.68 0.63
N ASN A 149 11.27 6.60 1.36
CA ASN A 149 12.19 6.57 2.51
C ASN A 149 13.61 7.00 2.12
N ALA A 150 14.13 6.52 1.00
CA ALA A 150 15.49 6.85 0.56
C ALA A 150 15.63 8.34 0.23
N SER A 151 14.60 8.95 -0.35
CA SER A 151 14.55 10.38 -0.62
C SER A 151 14.44 11.22 0.66
N GLU A 152 13.57 10.83 1.57
CA GLU A 152 13.31 11.55 2.83
C GLU A 152 14.49 11.52 3.78
N ASN A 153 15.18 10.39 3.84
CA ASN A 153 16.27 10.17 4.79
C ASN A 153 17.66 10.34 4.18
N GLY A 154 17.76 10.75 2.91
CA GLY A 154 19.02 11.02 2.23
C GLY A 154 19.93 9.78 2.16
N TYR A 155 19.38 8.63 1.76
CA TYR A 155 20.16 7.38 1.66
C TYR A 155 21.32 7.55 0.67
N SER A 156 22.45 6.93 0.98
CA SER A 156 23.61 6.98 0.11
C SER A 156 23.35 6.30 -1.24
N ARG A 157 24.02 6.79 -2.30
CA ARG A 157 23.96 6.17 -3.64
C ARG A 157 24.23 4.65 -3.57
N GLU A 158 25.18 4.23 -2.76
CA GLU A 158 25.51 2.81 -2.58
C GLU A 158 24.33 2.03 -1.98
N ASN A 159 23.65 2.57 -0.97
CA ASN A 159 22.47 1.95 -0.36
C ASN A 159 21.36 1.79 -1.41
N VAL A 160 21.07 2.85 -2.16
CA VAL A 160 20.04 2.84 -3.21
C VAL A 160 20.37 1.80 -4.30
N MET A 161 21.61 1.76 -4.79
CA MET A 161 22.05 0.77 -5.77
C MET A 161 21.94 -0.67 -5.23
N ASN A 162 22.31 -0.89 -3.98
CA ASN A 162 22.22 -2.20 -3.34
C ASN A 162 20.76 -2.68 -3.26
N PHE A 163 19.83 -1.82 -2.84
CA PHE A 163 18.41 -2.16 -2.80
C PHE A 163 17.86 -2.42 -4.20
N MET A 164 18.14 -1.51 -5.15
CA MET A 164 17.72 -1.67 -6.54
C MET A 164 18.16 -3.01 -7.12
N ASN A 165 19.40 -3.41 -6.91
CA ASN A 165 19.96 -4.64 -7.49
C ASN A 165 19.48 -5.91 -6.78
N LYS A 166 19.24 -5.88 -5.47
CA LYS A 166 18.92 -7.07 -4.67
C LYS A 166 17.42 -7.31 -4.52
N ILE A 167 16.63 -6.24 -4.39
CA ILE A 167 15.24 -6.31 -3.96
C ILE A 167 14.28 -5.92 -5.09
N MET A 168 14.55 -4.85 -5.83
CA MET A 168 13.64 -4.37 -6.87
C MET A 168 13.53 -5.35 -8.03
N LYS A 169 12.30 -5.58 -8.50
CA LYS A 169 11.99 -6.50 -9.61
C LYS A 169 11.32 -5.80 -10.78
N THR A 170 10.50 -4.75 -10.51
CA THR A 170 9.80 -4.05 -11.58
C THR A 170 10.78 -3.19 -12.39
N GLU A 171 10.61 -3.18 -13.71
CA GLU A 171 11.44 -2.32 -14.57
C GLU A 171 11.08 -0.85 -14.39
N SER A 172 9.80 -0.55 -14.20
CA SER A 172 9.32 0.81 -13.95
C SER A 172 9.86 1.38 -12.65
N GLY A 173 9.86 0.59 -11.56
CA GLY A 173 10.43 0.98 -10.28
C GLY A 173 11.93 1.25 -10.37
N LYS A 174 12.70 0.38 -11.05
CA LYS A 174 14.14 0.59 -11.28
C LYS A 174 14.42 1.85 -12.10
N ASN A 175 13.59 2.13 -13.11
CA ASN A 175 13.74 3.33 -13.93
C ASN A 175 13.45 4.61 -13.11
N LEU A 176 12.40 4.58 -12.24
CA LEU A 176 12.13 5.69 -11.33
C LEU A 176 13.27 5.93 -10.35
N VAL A 177 13.82 4.87 -9.73
CA VAL A 177 14.99 4.99 -8.84
C VAL A 177 16.16 5.64 -9.55
N LYS A 178 16.49 5.19 -10.77
CA LYS A 178 17.58 5.79 -11.55
C LYS A 178 17.33 7.26 -11.82
N ALA A 179 16.10 7.66 -12.13
CA ALA A 179 15.74 9.04 -12.41
C ALA A 179 15.76 9.90 -11.13
N VAL A 180 15.19 9.43 -10.03
CA VAL A 180 15.11 10.17 -8.76
C VAL A 180 16.50 10.40 -8.15
N PHE A 181 17.38 9.41 -8.21
CA PHE A 181 18.70 9.48 -7.57
C PHE A 181 19.85 9.74 -8.53
N VAL A 182 19.55 10.00 -9.80
CA VAL A 182 20.55 10.29 -10.86
C VAL A 182 21.64 9.21 -10.91
N LEU A 183 21.22 7.95 -11.04
CA LEU A 183 22.10 6.78 -11.02
C LEU A 183 22.68 6.45 -12.41
#